data_c7b26cda0464cd1a9e579b0b186af892
#
_entry.id   c7b26cda0464cd1a9e579b0b186af892
#
_cell.length_a   1.000
_cell.length_b   1.000
_cell.length_c   1.000
_cell.angle_alpha   90.00
_cell.angle_beta   90.00
_cell.angle_gamma   90.00
#
_symmetry.space_group_name_H-M   'P 1'
#
loop_
_entity.id
_entity.type
_entity.pdbx_description
1 polymer ?
#
loop_
_entity_poly.entity_id
_entity_poly.type
_entity_poly.pdbx_seq_one_letter_code
_entity_poly.pdbx_strand_id
1 'polypeptide(L)'
;MSFAPGAEGAPPRDAPLPAALVAVWRADSVLMVFDRWRQGWELPGGRVEDGESPRQAAVRELREESGQEPDGPLQFIGYAGFVLAPEQRAEYAALFAGRTAIGRDFEANEEIAAIRWWNLRDALPGRVQPLDAYLARLTREWGSGLSHHQG
;
A
#
# COMPACT_ATOMS: atom_id res chain seq x y z
N MET A 1 -5.45 -11.76 -10.49
CA MET A 1 -4.47 -10.91 -9.79
C MET A 1 -3.11 -11.57 -9.84
N SER A 2 -2.06 -10.80 -10.03
CA SER A 2 -0.70 -11.32 -10.14
C SER A 2 0.27 -10.38 -9.41
N PHE A 3 1.47 -10.87 -9.18
CA PHE A 3 2.53 -10.05 -8.62
C PHE A 3 3.84 -10.37 -9.35
N ALA A 4 4.53 -9.34 -9.80
CA ALA A 4 5.79 -9.47 -10.50
C ALA A 4 6.86 -8.64 -9.81
N PRO A 5 7.90 -9.26 -9.27
CA PRO A 5 9.07 -8.52 -8.84
C PRO A 5 9.74 -7.94 -10.07
N GLY A 6 10.57 -6.93 -9.86
CA GLY A 6 11.25 -6.31 -10.98
C GLY A 6 11.95 -5.07 -10.52
N ALA A 7 12.38 -4.27 -11.48
CA ALA A 7 13.09 -3.03 -11.16
C ALA A 7 12.11 -1.87 -11.17
N GLU A 8 12.28 -0.98 -10.21
CA GLU A 8 11.53 0.27 -10.19
C GLU A 8 11.87 1.05 -11.47
N GLY A 9 10.83 1.57 -12.13
CA GLY A 9 11.02 2.28 -13.37
C GLY A 9 10.99 1.39 -14.61
N ALA A 10 10.84 0.07 -14.42
CA ALA A 10 10.76 -0.88 -15.53
C ALA A 10 9.51 -1.75 -15.36
N PRO A 11 8.30 -1.16 -15.46
CA PRO A 11 7.06 -1.90 -15.25
C PRO A 11 6.80 -2.88 -16.39
N PRO A 12 5.95 -3.88 -16.13
CA PRO A 12 5.46 -4.73 -17.21
C PRO A 12 4.81 -3.87 -18.29
N ARG A 13 4.94 -4.32 -19.55
CA ARG A 13 4.50 -3.51 -20.70
C ARG A 13 3.15 -3.92 -21.25
N ASP A 14 2.57 -4.98 -20.72
CA ASP A 14 1.33 -5.53 -21.24
C ASP A 14 0.07 -4.85 -20.70
N ALA A 15 0.23 -3.86 -19.82
CA ALA A 15 -0.89 -3.08 -19.30
C ALA A 15 -0.38 -1.80 -18.65
N PRO A 16 -1.25 -0.78 -18.48
CA PRO A 16 -0.83 0.48 -17.86
C PRO A 16 -0.50 0.33 -16.38
N LEU A 17 0.26 1.29 -15.86
CA LEU A 17 0.64 1.39 -14.47
C LEU A 17 0.07 2.69 -13.89
N PRO A 18 -1.24 2.74 -13.58
CA PRO A 18 -1.87 3.99 -13.15
C PRO A 18 -1.77 4.29 -11.66
N ALA A 19 -1.30 3.36 -10.82
CA ALA A 19 -1.43 3.51 -9.38
C ALA A 19 -0.20 3.05 -8.62
N ALA A 20 -0.10 3.52 -7.37
CA ALA A 20 0.94 3.10 -6.44
C ALA A 20 0.28 2.75 -5.10
N LEU A 21 0.80 1.73 -4.45
CA LEU A 21 0.34 1.28 -3.13
C LEU A 21 1.53 1.23 -2.20
N VAL A 22 1.27 1.40 -0.91
CA VAL A 22 2.35 1.40 0.06
C VAL A 22 1.96 0.63 1.32
N ALA A 23 2.86 -0.27 1.75
CA ALA A 23 2.70 -1.00 2.99
C ALA A 23 3.69 -0.41 4.01
N VAL A 24 3.17 0.32 4.99
CA VAL A 24 3.98 0.91 6.04
C VAL A 24 3.82 0.07 7.29
N TRP A 25 4.94 -0.39 7.83
CA TRP A 25 4.95 -1.24 9.01
C TRP A 25 5.40 -0.46 10.25
N ARG A 26 4.68 -0.68 11.33
CA ARG A 26 5.02 -0.17 12.65
C ARG A 26 5.06 -1.38 13.57
N ALA A 27 6.26 -1.74 14.04
CA ALA A 27 6.47 -3.00 14.73
C ALA A 27 5.95 -4.14 13.86
N ASP A 28 5.05 -4.96 14.34
CA ASP A 28 4.53 -6.12 13.60
C ASP A 28 3.19 -5.86 12.92
N SER A 29 2.83 -4.59 12.76
CA SER A 29 1.52 -4.23 12.21
C SER A 29 1.66 -3.32 10.99
N VAL A 30 0.82 -3.55 10.00
CA VAL A 30 0.82 -2.79 8.76
C VAL A 30 -0.34 -1.81 8.78
N LEU A 31 -0.10 -0.64 8.21
CA LEU A 31 -1.11 0.41 8.14
C LEU A 31 -2.20 0.05 7.13
N MET A 32 -3.46 0.08 7.60
CA MET A 32 -4.64 -0.09 6.75
C MET A 32 -5.51 1.15 6.89
N VAL A 33 -6.13 1.55 5.78
CA VAL A 33 -7.05 2.67 5.76
C VAL A 33 -8.44 2.18 5.33
N PHE A 34 -9.49 2.74 5.94
CA PHE A 34 -10.86 2.38 5.59
C PHE A 34 -11.40 3.39 4.57
N ASP A 35 -11.58 2.91 3.34
CA ASP A 35 -12.06 3.76 2.24
C ASP A 35 -13.57 3.90 2.31
N ARG A 36 -14.06 5.15 2.37
CA ARG A 36 -15.49 5.43 2.51
C ARG A 36 -16.30 4.99 1.31
N TRP A 37 -15.71 5.08 0.13
CA TRP A 37 -16.43 4.78 -1.10
C TRP A 37 -16.52 3.29 -1.36
N ARG A 38 -15.41 2.56 -1.14
CA ARG A 38 -15.37 1.12 -1.34
C ARG A 38 -15.79 0.33 -0.11
N GLN A 39 -15.92 1.00 1.04
CA GLN A 39 -16.35 0.38 2.29
C GLN A 39 -15.48 -0.83 2.65
N GLY A 40 -14.18 -0.62 2.66
CA GLY A 40 -13.25 -1.69 2.99
C GLY A 40 -11.89 -1.18 3.43
N TRP A 41 -11.16 -2.06 4.11
CA TRP A 41 -9.81 -1.79 4.56
C TRP A 41 -8.82 -2.09 3.44
N GLU A 42 -7.93 -1.15 3.18
CA GLU A 42 -7.00 -1.21 2.07
C GLU A 42 -5.63 -0.70 2.50
N LEU A 43 -4.61 -1.06 1.74
CA LEU A 43 -3.32 -0.37 1.86
C LEU A 43 -3.50 1.06 1.34
N PRO A 44 -2.79 2.04 1.92
CA PRO A 44 -2.80 3.38 1.34
C PRO A 44 -2.27 3.36 -0.08
N GLY A 45 -2.80 4.25 -0.92
CA GLY A 45 -2.34 4.37 -2.28
C GLY A 45 -3.37 5.05 -3.15
N GLY A 46 -3.04 5.20 -4.41
CA GLY A 46 -3.93 5.83 -5.36
C GLY A 46 -3.25 6.06 -6.70
N ARG A 47 -3.88 6.90 -7.49
CA ARG A 47 -3.44 7.12 -8.86
C ARG A 47 -2.17 7.95 -8.91
N VAL A 48 -1.30 7.59 -9.86
CA VAL A 48 -0.12 8.38 -10.19
C VAL A 48 -0.60 9.55 -11.05
N GLU A 49 -0.28 10.77 -10.62
CA GLU A 49 -0.69 11.97 -11.35
C GLU A 49 0.31 12.31 -12.42
N ASP A 50 -0.12 13.15 -13.37
CA ASP A 50 0.75 13.58 -14.46
C ASP A 50 2.01 14.24 -13.90
N GLY A 51 3.15 13.83 -14.42
CA GLY A 51 4.44 14.37 -13.97
C GLY A 51 4.96 13.76 -12.67
N GLU A 52 4.21 12.83 -12.09
CA GLU A 52 4.57 12.21 -10.83
C GLU A 52 5.09 10.79 -11.10
N SER A 53 6.13 10.38 -10.36
CA SER A 53 6.56 8.99 -10.42
C SER A 53 5.67 8.16 -9.49
N PRO A 54 5.60 6.82 -9.69
CA PRO A 54 4.88 5.98 -8.73
C PRO A 54 5.37 6.14 -7.30
N ARG A 55 6.69 6.30 -7.10
CA ARG A 55 7.25 6.54 -5.76
C ARG A 55 6.72 7.83 -5.16
N GLN A 56 6.67 8.89 -5.94
CA GLN A 56 6.12 10.17 -5.45
C GLN A 56 4.64 10.03 -5.11
N ALA A 57 3.90 9.31 -5.94
CA ALA A 57 2.48 9.06 -5.67
C ALA A 57 2.29 8.28 -4.37
N ALA A 58 3.12 7.27 -4.12
CA ALA A 58 3.03 6.48 -2.89
C ALA A 58 3.21 7.37 -1.66
N VAL A 59 4.22 8.23 -1.67
CA VAL A 59 4.48 9.13 -0.54
C VAL A 59 3.34 10.12 -0.35
N ARG A 60 2.88 10.70 -1.46
CA ARG A 60 1.79 11.68 -1.41
C ARG A 60 0.49 11.07 -0.89
N GLU A 61 0.10 9.91 -1.46
CA GLU A 61 -1.14 9.26 -1.05
C GLU A 61 -1.08 8.80 0.40
N LEU A 62 0.06 8.30 0.84
CA LEU A 62 0.23 7.90 2.23
C LEU A 62 -0.08 9.08 3.16
N ARG A 63 0.48 10.25 2.84
CA ARG A 63 0.26 11.44 3.65
C ARG A 63 -1.18 11.91 3.57
N GLU A 64 -1.73 11.99 2.36
CA GLU A 64 -3.10 12.50 2.17
C GLU A 64 -4.14 11.62 2.84
N GLU A 65 -3.97 10.30 2.71
CA GLU A 65 -4.97 9.38 3.23
C GLU A 65 -4.85 9.13 4.71
N SER A 66 -3.66 9.09 5.26
CA SER A 66 -3.46 8.64 6.63
C SER A 66 -2.70 9.63 7.52
N GLY A 67 -2.05 10.62 6.94
CA GLY A 67 -1.19 11.52 7.70
C GLY A 67 0.12 10.90 8.13
N GLN A 68 0.41 9.69 7.70
CA GLN A 68 1.62 8.99 8.11
C GLN A 68 2.77 9.27 7.15
N GLU A 69 3.98 9.15 7.65
CA GLU A 69 5.20 9.27 6.84
C GLU A 69 6.18 8.18 7.25
N PRO A 70 6.91 7.61 6.29
CA PRO A 70 7.90 6.61 6.65
C PRO A 70 9.13 7.27 7.28
N ASP A 71 9.86 6.51 8.08
CA ASP A 71 11.07 7.03 8.73
C ASP A 71 12.24 7.21 7.76
N GLY A 72 12.17 6.60 6.60
CA GLY A 72 13.19 6.70 5.59
C GLY A 72 12.61 6.46 4.22
N PRO A 73 13.46 6.32 3.19
CA PRO A 73 12.97 6.07 1.84
C PRO A 73 12.18 4.77 1.77
N LEU A 74 11.12 4.77 0.97
CA LEU A 74 10.36 3.56 0.71
C LEU A 74 11.21 2.61 -0.16
N GLN A 75 11.01 1.31 0.05
CA GLN A 75 11.61 0.29 -0.80
C GLN A 75 10.61 -0.13 -1.85
N PHE A 76 11.07 -0.23 -3.09
CA PHE A 76 10.24 -0.78 -4.15
C PHE A 76 10.18 -2.29 -4.02
N ILE A 77 8.95 -2.85 -4.04
CA ILE A 77 8.74 -4.28 -3.85
C ILE A 77 8.45 -4.99 -5.17
N GLY A 78 7.59 -4.41 -6.00
CA GLY A 78 7.21 -5.03 -7.25
C GLY A 78 5.96 -4.42 -7.83
N TYR A 79 5.40 -5.10 -8.85
CA TYR A 79 4.19 -4.65 -9.52
C TYR A 79 3.06 -5.63 -9.26
N ALA A 80 1.92 -5.12 -8.79
CA ALA A 80 0.71 -5.91 -8.63
C ALA A 80 -0.15 -5.72 -9.86
N GLY A 81 -0.50 -6.83 -10.51
CA GLY A 81 -1.37 -6.80 -11.67
C GLY A 81 -2.77 -7.26 -11.31
N PHE A 82 -3.77 -6.59 -11.83
CA PHE A 82 -5.15 -6.94 -11.56
C PHE A 82 -6.03 -6.58 -12.74
N VAL A 83 -7.22 -7.18 -12.77
CA VAL A 83 -8.18 -6.96 -13.84
C VAL A 83 -9.40 -6.29 -13.22
N LEU A 84 -9.79 -5.15 -13.78
CA LEU A 84 -10.91 -4.36 -13.29
C LEU A 84 -12.18 -4.71 -14.04
N ALA A 85 -13.25 -4.98 -13.27
CA ALA A 85 -14.59 -5.15 -13.84
C ALA A 85 -15.19 -3.76 -14.11
N PRO A 86 -16.16 -3.65 -15.02
CA PRO A 86 -16.75 -4.73 -15.82
C PRO A 86 -16.01 -5.02 -17.12
N GLU A 87 -15.09 -4.13 -17.53
CA GLU A 87 -14.47 -4.21 -18.84
C GLU A 87 -13.36 -5.25 -18.94
N GLN A 88 -13.02 -5.91 -17.85
CA GLN A 88 -11.88 -6.83 -17.81
C GLN A 88 -10.58 -6.12 -18.18
N ARG A 89 -10.47 -4.85 -17.77
CA ARG A 89 -9.28 -4.04 -18.08
C ARG A 89 -8.14 -4.38 -17.12
N ALA A 90 -7.00 -4.76 -17.69
CA ALA A 90 -5.82 -5.08 -16.90
C ALA A 90 -5.05 -3.81 -16.53
N GLU A 91 -4.58 -3.71 -15.29
CA GLU A 91 -3.77 -2.59 -14.82
C GLU A 91 -2.75 -3.10 -13.81
N TYR A 92 -1.72 -2.29 -13.60
CA TYR A 92 -0.70 -2.56 -12.58
C TYR A 92 -0.66 -1.44 -11.56
N ALA A 93 -0.23 -1.80 -10.36
CA ALA A 93 0.11 -0.83 -9.32
C ALA A 93 1.52 -1.13 -8.83
N ALA A 94 2.32 -0.09 -8.64
CA ALA A 94 3.64 -0.26 -8.04
C ALA A 94 3.48 -0.39 -6.54
N LEU A 95 4.09 -1.40 -5.95
CA LEU A 95 4.01 -1.64 -4.51
C LEU A 95 5.32 -1.23 -3.85
N PHE A 96 5.20 -0.41 -2.82
CA PHE A 96 6.33 0.04 -2.00
C PHE A 96 6.11 -0.39 -0.56
N ALA A 97 7.19 -0.50 0.19
CA ALA A 97 7.12 -0.81 1.61
C ALA A 97 8.02 0.13 2.39
N GLY A 98 7.66 0.38 3.63
CA GLY A 98 8.45 1.21 4.52
C GLY A 98 8.12 0.93 5.96
N ARG A 99 8.74 1.68 6.85
CA ARG A 99 8.59 1.50 8.28
C ARG A 99 8.46 2.84 8.97
N THR A 100 7.74 2.86 10.07
CA THR A 100 7.71 4.01 10.96
C THR A 100 7.78 3.50 12.40
N ALA A 101 8.57 4.15 13.24
CA ALA A 101 8.67 3.77 14.64
C ALA A 101 7.49 4.31 15.43
N ILE A 102 7.02 5.51 15.06
CA ILE A 102 5.98 6.22 15.79
C ILE A 102 4.90 6.63 14.81
N GLY A 103 3.69 6.11 15.02
CA GLY A 103 2.55 6.54 14.21
C GLY A 103 2.13 7.97 14.57
N ARG A 104 1.54 8.66 13.62
CA ARG A 104 1.02 10.02 13.80
C ARG A 104 -0.47 9.97 14.01
N ASP A 105 -1.01 10.99 14.66
CA ASP A 105 -2.44 11.10 14.83
C ASP A 105 -3.12 11.18 13.48
N PHE A 106 -4.30 10.55 13.40
CA PHE A 106 -5.07 10.52 12.17
C PHE A 106 -6.32 11.37 12.32
N GLU A 107 -6.62 12.15 11.28
CA GLU A 107 -7.89 12.85 11.18
C GLU A 107 -8.66 12.30 9.99
N ALA A 108 -9.91 11.90 10.22
CA ALA A 108 -10.78 11.42 9.14
C ALA A 108 -10.92 12.51 8.06
N ASN A 109 -11.03 12.08 6.83
CA ASN A 109 -11.16 12.98 5.69
C ASN A 109 -12.26 12.48 4.76
N GLU A 110 -12.40 13.12 3.60
CA GLU A 110 -13.49 12.79 2.68
C GLU A 110 -13.38 11.38 2.12
N GLU A 111 -12.18 10.86 2.03
CA GLU A 111 -11.92 9.57 1.43
C GLU A 111 -11.77 8.46 2.47
N ILE A 112 -11.10 8.76 3.57
CA ILE A 112 -10.71 7.75 4.57
C ILE A 112 -11.40 8.03 5.90
N ALA A 113 -12.16 7.05 6.37
CA ALA A 113 -12.91 7.18 7.61
C ALA A 113 -12.10 6.84 8.85
N ALA A 114 -11.13 5.91 8.71
CA ALA A 114 -10.39 5.40 9.86
C ALA A 114 -9.09 4.77 9.40
N ILE A 115 -8.14 4.65 10.32
CA ILE A 115 -6.92 3.85 10.07
C ILE A 115 -6.79 2.82 11.18
N ARG A 116 -6.07 1.74 10.86
CA ARG A 116 -5.72 0.69 11.81
C ARG A 116 -4.32 0.18 11.51
N TRP A 117 -3.60 -0.19 12.57
CA TRP A 117 -2.34 -0.91 12.45
C TRP A 117 -2.67 -2.39 12.64
N TRP A 118 -2.57 -3.17 11.58
CA TRP A 118 -3.10 -4.52 11.51
C TRP A 118 -1.97 -5.56 11.56
N ASN A 119 -2.12 -6.54 12.44
CA ASN A 119 -1.10 -7.57 12.62
C ASN A 119 -1.30 -8.77 11.68
N LEU A 120 -2.21 -8.68 10.72
CA LEU A 120 -2.56 -9.72 9.75
C LEU A 120 -3.33 -10.90 10.35
N ARG A 121 -3.55 -10.91 11.66
CA ARG A 121 -4.23 -12.03 12.32
C ARG A 121 -5.57 -11.65 12.92
N ASP A 122 -5.62 -10.53 13.62
CA ASP A 122 -6.85 -10.12 14.28
C ASP A 122 -7.85 -9.61 13.25
N ALA A 123 -9.13 -9.82 13.52
CA ALA A 123 -10.16 -9.35 12.62
C ALA A 123 -10.25 -7.82 12.67
N LEU A 124 -10.36 -7.20 11.51
CA LEU A 124 -10.67 -5.77 11.42
C LEU A 124 -12.18 -5.60 11.38
N PRO A 125 -12.70 -4.47 11.88
CA PRO A 125 -14.15 -4.24 11.85
C PRO A 125 -14.58 -3.85 10.44
N GLY A 126 -15.04 -4.82 9.68
CA GLY A 126 -15.47 -4.61 8.32
C GLY A 126 -14.69 -5.46 7.34
N ARG A 127 -14.90 -5.18 6.07
CA ARG A 127 -14.31 -5.96 5.00
C ARG A 127 -12.87 -5.54 4.75
N VAL A 128 -12.00 -6.52 4.59
CA VAL A 128 -10.62 -6.29 4.13
C VAL A 128 -10.56 -6.65 2.65
N GLN A 129 -10.04 -5.75 1.83
CA GLN A 129 -9.92 -6.03 0.40
C GLN A 129 -8.92 -7.16 0.20
N PRO A 130 -9.31 -8.24 -0.49
CA PRO A 130 -8.44 -9.42 -0.60
C PRO A 130 -7.09 -9.14 -1.24
N LEU A 131 -7.06 -8.30 -2.27
CA LEU A 131 -5.80 -7.94 -2.92
C LEU A 131 -4.86 -7.26 -1.93
N ASP A 132 -5.40 -6.30 -1.20
CA ASP A 132 -4.59 -5.53 -0.24
C ASP A 132 -4.08 -6.41 0.89
N ALA A 133 -4.90 -7.35 1.34
CA ALA A 133 -4.45 -8.31 2.36
C ALA A 133 -3.32 -9.18 1.84
N TYR A 134 -3.42 -9.63 0.60
CA TYR A 134 -2.36 -10.42 -0.01
C TYR A 134 -1.06 -9.62 -0.13
N LEU A 135 -1.15 -8.38 -0.61
CA LEU A 135 0.04 -7.54 -0.76
C LEU A 135 0.65 -7.18 0.60
N ALA A 136 -0.20 -6.94 1.60
CA ALA A 136 0.31 -6.71 2.95
C ALA A 136 1.13 -7.91 3.43
N ARG A 137 0.65 -9.13 3.19
CA ARG A 137 1.37 -10.34 3.58
C ARG A 137 2.69 -10.51 2.84
N LEU A 138 2.77 -10.07 1.59
CA LEU A 138 4.02 -10.09 0.84
C LEU A 138 5.09 -9.23 1.49
N THR A 139 4.69 -8.19 2.20
CA THR A 139 5.63 -7.26 2.84
C THR A 139 5.86 -7.59 4.30
N ARG A 140 5.42 -8.76 4.77
CA ARG A 140 5.49 -9.10 6.21
C ARG A 140 6.91 -9.00 6.78
N GLU A 141 7.91 -9.29 5.97
CA GLU A 141 9.30 -9.23 6.45
C GLU A 141 9.70 -7.82 6.89
N TRP A 142 8.93 -6.81 6.51
CA TRP A 142 9.18 -5.43 6.93
C TRP A 142 8.63 -5.17 8.33
N GLY A 143 7.80 -6.09 8.85
CA GLY A 143 7.27 -5.96 10.18
C GLY A 143 8.29 -6.34 11.24
N SER A 144 8.11 -5.83 12.46
CA SER A 144 8.88 -6.04 13.67
C SER A 144 10.35 -5.66 13.58
N GLY A 145 10.94 -5.59 12.43
CA GLY A 145 12.32 -5.19 12.25
C GLY A 145 13.37 -6.22 12.62
N LEU A 146 12.96 -7.39 13.02
CA LEU A 146 13.93 -8.38 13.47
C LEU A 146 14.73 -8.98 12.35
N SER A 147 14.09 -9.23 11.21
CA SER A 147 14.75 -9.89 10.11
C SER A 147 15.63 -8.98 9.29
N HIS A 148 15.48 -7.67 9.43
CA HIS A 148 16.15 -6.74 8.52
C HIS A 148 17.54 -6.35 8.95
N HIS A 149 17.72 -6.13 10.23
CA HIS A 149 19.00 -5.68 10.73
C HIS A 149 19.97 -6.82 10.90
N GLN A 150 19.55 -8.01 10.55
CA GLN A 150 20.41 -9.17 10.56
C GLN A 150 21.35 -9.21 9.37
N GLY A 151 20.98 -8.48 8.36
CA GLY A 151 21.78 -8.47 7.15
C GLY A 151 23.12 -7.85 7.33
#